data_fec5d422c49aa9b71d99698052b39f26
#
_entry.id   fec5d422c49aa9b71d99698052b39f26
#
_cell.length_a   1.000
_cell.length_b   1.000
_cell.length_c   1.000
_cell.angle_alpha   90.00
_cell.angle_beta   90.00
_cell.angle_gamma   90.00
#
_symmetry.space_group_name_H-M   'P 1'
#
loop_
_entity.id
_entity.type
_entity.pdbx_description
1 polymer ?
#
loop_
_entity_poly.entity_id
_entity_poly.type
_entity_poly.pdbx_seq_one_letter_code
_entity_poly.pdbx_strand_id
1 'polypeptide(L)'
;MHDFYDHNQTLVPESFLAIHSRNGRALGSRAGIEARYGLCEDVALHAAAFLAARHQEGDDTSAALRRCHEGLRADPQAFAAAEAAWVVRRVAELQEWDVPAWLSDPDGDAGTGTARSGRA
;
A
#
# COMPACT_ATOMS: atom_id res chain seq x y z
N MET A 1 17.24 -17.77 -21.93
CA MET A 1 16.90 -17.40 -21.59
C MET A 1 16.56 -16.95 -21.56
N HIS A 2 16.58 -17.05 -21.58
CA HIS A 2 16.18 -16.46 -21.38
C HIS A 2 15.73 -15.93 -21.10
N ASP A 3 15.54 -16.07 -21.13
CA ASP A 3 15.18 -15.58 -20.72
C ASP A 3 15.16 -15.33 -20.23
N PHE A 4 15.11 -15.32 -20.16
CA PHE A 4 15.01 -15.14 -19.32
C PHE A 4 15.00 -14.34 -19.04
N TYR A 5 15.17 -13.85 -19.49
CA TYR A 5 15.02 -13.29 -18.86
C TYR A 5 14.26 -12.73 -18.45
N ASP A 6 13.91 -12.50 -18.64
CA ASP A 6 12.65 -12.09 -18.42
C ASP A 6 12.13 -12.47 -17.13
N HIS A 7 12.33 -13.56 -16.64
CA HIS A 7 11.88 -13.87 -15.35
C HIS A 7 12.58 -13.11 -14.28
N ASN A 8 13.47 -12.25 -14.66
CA ASN A 8 14.01 -11.31 -13.71
C ASN A 8 13.15 -10.09 -13.58
N GLN A 9 12.12 -9.96 -14.37
CA GLN A 9 11.25 -8.82 -14.25
C GLN A 9 10.37 -8.95 -13.04
N THR A 10 10.22 -7.85 -12.32
CA THR A 10 9.31 -7.80 -11.20
C THR A 10 7.89 -7.75 -11.70
N LEU A 11 7.05 -8.63 -11.17
CA LEU A 11 5.64 -8.60 -11.49
C LEU A 11 4.95 -7.64 -10.55
N VAL A 12 4.51 -6.52 -11.08
CA VAL A 12 3.85 -5.49 -10.30
C VAL A 12 2.36 -5.83 -10.23
N PRO A 13 1.80 -5.94 -9.02
CA PRO A 13 0.38 -6.26 -8.89
C PRO A 13 -0.50 -5.18 -9.51
N GLU A 14 -1.68 -5.59 -9.96
CA GLU A 14 -2.60 -4.64 -10.55
C GLU A 14 -2.99 -3.54 -9.57
N SER A 15 -3.08 -3.86 -8.29
CA SER A 15 -3.42 -2.85 -7.30
C SER A 15 -2.39 -1.74 -7.24
N PHE A 16 -1.12 -2.08 -7.43
CA PHE A 16 -0.08 -1.07 -7.45
C PHE A 16 -0.06 -0.34 -8.79
N LEU A 17 -0.24 -1.07 -9.87
CA LEU A 17 -0.30 -0.43 -11.19
C LEU A 17 -1.42 0.61 -11.24
N ALA A 18 -2.54 0.34 -10.59
CA ALA A 18 -3.65 1.27 -10.59
C ALA A 18 -3.27 2.62 -10.00
N ILE A 19 -2.40 2.62 -9.00
CA ILE A 19 -1.93 3.87 -8.40
C ILE A 19 -1.19 4.72 -9.42
N HIS A 20 -0.45 4.06 -10.30
CA HIS A 20 0.40 4.74 -11.27
C HIS A 20 -0.19 4.73 -12.67
N SER A 21 -1.52 4.75 -12.75
CA SER A 21 -2.21 4.75 -14.03
C SER A 21 -3.35 5.75 -13.98
N ARG A 22 -3.69 6.29 -15.13
CA ARG A 22 -4.86 7.14 -15.27
C ARG A 22 -5.48 6.86 -16.61
N ASN A 23 -6.77 6.55 -16.60
CA ASN A 23 -7.49 6.24 -17.83
C ASN A 23 -6.82 5.11 -18.61
N GLY A 24 -6.31 4.13 -17.89
CA GLY A 24 -5.69 2.96 -18.50
C GLY A 24 -4.27 3.19 -18.98
N ARG A 25 -3.68 4.35 -18.70
CA ARG A 25 -2.34 4.65 -19.16
C ARG A 25 -1.40 4.82 -18.00
N ALA A 26 -0.20 4.26 -18.12
CA ALA A 26 0.80 4.39 -17.09
C ALA A 26 1.23 5.84 -16.94
N LEU A 27 1.47 6.25 -15.69
CA LEU A 27 1.87 7.62 -15.38
C LEU A 27 3.38 7.77 -15.29
N GLY A 28 4.13 6.78 -15.71
CA GLY A 28 5.58 6.86 -15.70
C GLY A 28 6.15 5.70 -16.45
N SER A 29 7.47 5.60 -16.45
CA SER A 29 8.11 4.50 -17.15
C SER A 29 7.89 3.20 -16.39
N ARG A 30 7.97 2.09 -17.11
CA ARG A 30 7.85 0.79 -16.48
C ARG A 30 8.93 0.61 -15.42
N ALA A 31 10.16 0.99 -15.73
CA ALA A 31 11.25 0.84 -14.77
C ALA A 31 11.00 1.68 -13.52
N GLY A 32 10.45 2.87 -13.70
CA GLY A 32 10.15 3.73 -12.55
C GLY A 32 9.06 3.14 -11.68
N ILE A 33 8.02 2.60 -12.31
CA ILE A 33 6.93 1.98 -11.55
C ILE A 33 7.43 0.74 -10.82
N GLU A 34 8.26 -0.07 -11.47
CA GLU A 34 8.82 -1.25 -10.83
C GLU A 34 9.70 -0.88 -9.64
N ALA A 35 10.47 0.20 -9.78
CA ALA A 35 11.31 0.64 -8.67
C ALA A 35 10.46 1.10 -7.49
N ARG A 36 9.37 1.83 -7.76
CA ARG A 36 8.48 2.26 -6.69
C ARG A 36 7.80 1.05 -6.03
N TYR A 37 7.39 0.07 -6.84
CA TYR A 37 6.80 -1.12 -6.27
C TYR A 37 7.79 -1.84 -5.37
N GLY A 38 9.03 -1.99 -5.83
CA GLY A 38 10.06 -2.65 -5.02
C GLY A 38 10.27 -1.95 -3.69
N LEU A 39 10.32 -0.63 -3.71
CA LEU A 39 10.47 0.13 -2.48
C LEU A 39 9.28 -0.05 -1.56
N CYS A 40 8.06 0.07 -2.10
CA CYS A 40 6.87 -0.05 -1.27
C CYS A 40 6.72 -1.47 -0.71
N GLU A 41 7.06 -2.47 -1.49
CA GLU A 41 7.00 -3.85 -1.00
C GLU A 41 8.03 -4.08 0.10
N ASP A 42 9.26 -3.56 -0.06
CA ASP A 42 10.26 -3.65 0.99
C ASP A 42 9.79 -3.00 2.27
N VAL A 43 9.22 -1.81 2.16
CA VAL A 43 8.72 -1.11 3.33
C VAL A 43 7.60 -1.92 3.99
N ALA A 44 6.71 -2.50 3.17
CA ALA A 44 5.63 -3.32 3.72
C ALA A 44 6.17 -4.53 4.47
N LEU A 45 7.19 -5.18 3.93
CA LEU A 45 7.76 -6.35 4.59
C LEU A 45 8.41 -5.99 5.91
N HIS A 46 9.16 -4.89 5.95
CA HIS A 46 9.77 -4.45 7.19
C HIS A 46 8.73 -4.02 8.20
N ALA A 47 7.72 -3.27 7.75
CA ALA A 47 6.67 -2.83 8.67
C ALA A 47 5.88 -4.02 9.20
N ALA A 48 5.62 -5.01 8.35
CA ALA A 48 4.87 -6.18 8.79
C ALA A 48 5.60 -6.90 9.93
N ALA A 49 6.91 -7.07 9.79
CA ALA A 49 7.68 -7.74 10.83
C ALA A 49 7.67 -6.94 12.12
N PHE A 50 7.83 -5.62 12.02
CA PHE A 50 7.83 -4.76 13.20
C PHE A 50 6.47 -4.79 13.89
N LEU A 51 5.39 -4.68 13.11
CA LEU A 51 4.05 -4.62 13.70
C LEU A 51 3.62 -5.97 14.24
N ALA A 52 4.09 -7.08 13.63
CA ALA A 52 3.79 -8.39 14.18
C ALA A 52 4.37 -8.54 15.58
N ALA A 53 5.59 -8.08 15.78
CA ALA A 53 6.21 -8.13 17.09
C ALA A 53 5.42 -7.29 18.09
N ARG A 54 5.00 -6.09 17.69
CA ARG A 54 4.22 -5.23 18.57
C ARG A 54 2.87 -5.85 18.89
N HIS A 55 2.25 -6.50 17.92
CA HIS A 55 0.97 -7.14 18.16
C HIS A 55 1.10 -8.25 19.18
N GLN A 56 2.18 -9.00 19.15
CA GLN A 56 2.40 -10.04 20.13
C GLN A 56 2.57 -9.47 21.53
N GLU A 57 2.93 -8.19 21.60
CA GLU A 57 3.04 -7.52 22.90
C GLU A 57 1.73 -6.88 23.33
N GLY A 58 0.67 -7.06 22.55
CA GLY A 58 -0.65 -6.60 22.93
C GLY A 58 -1.21 -5.43 22.15
N ASP A 59 -0.48 -4.92 21.16
CA ASP A 59 -0.99 -3.79 20.38
C ASP A 59 -2.20 -4.21 19.56
N ASP A 60 -3.17 -3.33 19.47
CA ASP A 60 -4.33 -3.54 18.63
C ASP A 60 -3.93 -3.40 17.16
N THR A 61 -4.40 -4.31 16.31
CA THR A 61 -3.98 -4.32 14.91
C THR A 61 -4.42 -3.07 14.17
N SER A 62 -5.65 -2.61 14.40
CA SER A 62 -6.12 -1.41 13.70
C SER A 62 -5.32 -0.19 14.12
N ALA A 63 -5.03 -0.05 15.40
CA ALA A 63 -4.23 1.06 15.88
C ALA A 63 -2.81 0.99 15.34
N ALA A 64 -2.24 -0.22 15.26
CA ALA A 64 -0.89 -0.38 14.73
C ALA A 64 -0.84 0.03 13.26
N LEU A 65 -1.84 -0.39 12.49
CA LEU A 65 -1.89 -0.03 11.07
C LEU A 65 -2.07 1.48 10.90
N ARG A 66 -2.86 2.11 11.78
CA ARG A 66 -3.06 3.55 11.69
C ARG A 66 -1.77 4.30 11.97
N ARG A 67 -1.01 3.87 12.96
CA ARG A 67 0.28 4.52 13.24
C ARG A 67 1.25 4.34 12.08
N CYS A 68 1.24 3.17 11.46
CA CYS A 68 2.07 2.94 10.30
C CYS A 68 1.68 3.90 9.17
N HIS A 69 0.39 4.02 8.92
CA HIS A 69 -0.11 4.90 7.88
C HIS A 69 0.28 6.35 8.14
N GLU A 70 0.13 6.78 9.41
CA GLU A 70 0.49 8.14 9.76
C GLU A 70 1.96 8.40 9.54
N GLY A 71 2.80 7.43 9.87
CA GLY A 71 4.23 7.58 9.66
C GLY A 71 4.59 7.72 8.19
N LEU A 72 3.93 6.93 7.34
CA LEU A 72 4.19 7.03 5.91
C LEU A 72 3.68 8.36 5.34
N ARG A 73 2.55 8.85 5.84
CA ARG A 73 1.99 10.09 5.36
C ARG A 73 2.75 11.32 5.87
N ALA A 74 3.58 11.12 6.89
CA ALA A 74 4.33 12.24 7.45
C ALA A 74 5.36 12.79 6.48
N ASP A 75 5.77 12.00 5.50
CA ASP A 75 6.73 12.46 4.51
C ASP A 75 6.14 12.29 3.11
N PRO A 76 5.36 13.28 2.64
CA PRO A 76 4.69 13.14 1.35
C PRO A 76 5.65 13.10 0.16
N GLN A 77 6.91 13.50 0.37
CA GLN A 77 7.89 13.39 -0.70
C GLN A 77 8.40 11.96 -0.84
N ALA A 78 8.37 11.21 0.25
CA ALA A 78 8.81 9.82 0.20
C ALA A 78 7.71 8.92 -0.37
N PHE A 79 6.47 9.15 0.04
CA PHE A 79 5.36 8.29 -0.39
C PHE A 79 4.15 9.15 -0.70
N ALA A 80 3.60 8.94 -1.89
CA ALA A 80 2.32 9.55 -2.22
C ALA A 80 1.24 8.91 -1.34
N ALA A 81 0.12 9.62 -1.19
CA ALA A 81 -0.96 9.12 -0.35
C ALA A 81 -1.43 7.75 -0.76
N ALA A 82 -1.57 7.51 -2.06
CA ALA A 82 -2.03 6.22 -2.54
C ALA A 82 -1.00 5.12 -2.30
N GLU A 83 0.28 5.46 -2.36
CA GLU A 83 1.33 4.50 -2.07
C GLU A 83 1.32 4.15 -0.59
N ALA A 84 1.14 5.14 0.27
CA ALA A 84 1.07 4.87 1.71
C ALA A 84 -0.10 3.93 2.02
N ALA A 85 -1.24 4.18 1.42
CA ALA A 85 -2.40 3.31 1.63
C ALA A 85 -2.12 1.89 1.13
N TRP A 86 -1.45 1.78 -0.02
CA TRP A 86 -1.12 0.48 -0.56
C TRP A 86 -0.20 -0.30 0.38
N VAL A 87 0.82 0.40 0.93
CA VAL A 87 1.76 -0.26 1.85
C VAL A 87 1.02 -0.79 3.07
N VAL A 88 0.15 0.03 3.67
CA VAL A 88 -0.54 -0.40 4.88
C VAL A 88 -1.48 -1.57 4.58
N ARG A 89 -2.15 -1.52 3.43
CA ARG A 89 -3.02 -2.64 3.04
C ARG A 89 -2.19 -3.90 2.83
N ARG A 90 -1.00 -3.75 2.23
CA ARG A 90 -0.12 -4.88 2.02
C ARG A 90 0.35 -5.49 3.34
N VAL A 91 0.65 -4.62 4.34
CA VAL A 91 1.01 -5.11 5.66
C VAL A 91 -0.11 -5.96 6.24
N ALA A 92 -1.36 -5.49 6.13
CA ALA A 92 -2.49 -6.26 6.63
C ALA A 92 -2.58 -7.61 5.92
N GLU A 93 -2.37 -7.63 4.61
CA GLU A 93 -2.38 -8.89 3.87
C GLU A 93 -1.29 -9.84 4.35
N LEU A 94 -0.09 -9.32 4.54
CA LEU A 94 1.04 -10.15 4.95
C LEU A 94 0.81 -10.76 6.32
N GLN A 95 0.11 -10.04 7.19
CA GLN A 95 -0.17 -10.53 8.53
C GLN A 95 -1.50 -11.24 8.62
N GLU A 96 -2.28 -11.26 7.53
CA GLU A 96 -3.62 -11.84 7.52
C GLU A 96 -4.53 -11.13 8.53
N TRP A 97 -4.34 -9.83 8.65
CA TRP A 97 -5.20 -8.99 9.48
C TRP A 97 -6.28 -8.38 8.61
N ASP A 98 -7.41 -8.06 9.23
CA ASP A 98 -8.47 -7.37 8.50
C ASP A 98 -8.00 -6.00 8.09
N VAL A 99 -8.40 -5.58 6.90
CA VAL A 99 -8.12 -4.24 6.42
C VAL A 99 -9.12 -3.29 7.08
N PRO A 100 -8.63 -2.28 7.81
CA PRO A 100 -9.56 -1.38 8.50
C PRO A 100 -10.43 -0.61 7.52
N ALA A 101 -11.63 -0.26 7.98
CA ALA A 101 -12.57 0.44 7.13
C ALA A 101 -12.01 1.77 6.63
N TRP A 102 -11.24 2.47 7.47
CA TRP A 102 -10.69 3.75 7.08
C TRP A 102 -9.67 3.63 5.95
N LEU A 103 -9.21 2.42 5.65
CA LEU A 103 -8.22 2.18 4.62
C LEU A 103 -8.82 1.54 3.38
N SER A 104 -10.03 1.04 3.47
CA SER A 104 -10.53 0.14 2.45
C SER A 104 -10.82 0.80 1.12
N ASP A 105 -11.00 2.12 1.12
CA ASP A 105 -11.32 2.81 -0.11
C ASP A 105 -10.56 4.11 -0.19
N PRO A 106 -9.34 4.06 -0.67
CA PRO A 106 -8.50 5.26 -0.72
C PRO A 106 -9.06 6.32 -1.65
N ASP A 107 -9.85 5.92 -2.63
CA ASP A 107 -10.42 6.90 -3.50
C ASP A 107 -11.72 7.39 -2.98
N GLY A 108 -12.47 6.52 -2.40
CA GLY A 108 -13.77 6.88 -1.91
C GLY A 108 -13.71 7.88 -0.84
N ASP A 109 -12.63 7.85 -0.12
CA ASP A 109 -12.59 8.82 0.88
C ASP A 109 -12.43 10.11 0.29
N ALA A 110 -12.11 10.19 -0.88
CA ALA A 110 -12.16 11.45 -1.49
C ALA A 110 -13.56 11.68 -1.80
N GLY A 111 -14.19 11.07 -1.81
CA GLY A 111 -15.43 11.39 -2.06
C GLY A 111 -16.51 10.95 -1.38
N THR A 112 -16.25 10.70 -1.50
CA THR A 112 -16.99 10.38 -1.13
C THR A 112 -17.54 10.37 -0.32
N GLY A 113 -17.40 10.42 -0.33
CA GLY A 113 -17.72 10.37 0.39
C GLY A 113 -18.37 10.23 0.97
N THR A 114 -18.53 10.06 0.80
CA THR A 114 -19.04 9.87 1.36
C THR A 114 -19.66 9.54 1.81
N ALA A 115 -19.75 9.52 1.58
CA ALA A 115 -20.22 9.22 1.96
C ALA A 115 -20.72 8.69 2.41
N ARG A 116 -20.57 8.61 2.14
CA ARG A 116 -20.92 8.06 2.55
C ARG A 116 -21.26 8.02 3.38
N SER A 117 -21.13 8.20 3.19
CA SER A 117 -21.32 8.17 3.88
C SER A 117 -21.81 8.01 4.47
N GLY A 118 -22.02 8.27 4.30
CA GLY A 118 -22.38 8.12 4.81
C GLY A 118 -22.99 7.72 5.14
N ARG A 119 -23.06 7.52 4.97
CA ARG A 119 -23.49 6.97 5.22
C ARG A 119 -23.83 6.81 5.93
N ALA A 120 -23.90 7.08 5.93
CA ALA A 120 -24.11 6.78 6.58
C ALA A 120 -24.34 6.68 6.84
#